data_7c8da60233062bc55e035786ddb15305
#
_entry.id   7c8da60233062bc55e035786ddb15305
#
_cell.length_a   1.000
_cell.length_b   1.000
_cell.length_c   1.000
_cell.angle_alpha   90.00
_cell.angle_beta   90.00
_cell.angle_gamma   90.00
#
_symmetry.space_group_name_H-M   'P 1'
#
loop_
_entity.id
_entity.type
_entity.pdbx_description
1 polymer ?
#
loop_
_entity_poly.entity_id
_entity_poly.type
_entity_poly.pdbx_seq_one_letter_code
_entity_poly.pdbx_strand_id
1 'polypeptide(L)'
;MLSIWTVGTIVGFYLLALFALAFWGDRHLRDNRQHPVLYSLGLGVHCTSWAFFGTTSQAAQYGWAVIPTYLGITLTMAFAFPVILHISRLCQQHNISSLADLISLKYQHSHLIAAFITLLCFFGVVPYIALQLDAITKSINLLTGEPQTTTPWLSIYVAGLLAIFAITFGTRTLNLTDKHPGLLLTIAFESIIKLVALWAVGIFVCFFLFDGALDLISNAVSNDSARDVIYADSAPWVYLSHVALGVCSMFVLPRQFHMNFVEQNGEGELKTARWLFPLYLFGMTIFLIPIALAGKILLPEATSSDAYVLALPLHAENIALSSFAFIGGLSATTSMVIVATLALGIMISNNVVTPLWLKARLKTSPNRSMQPNKILSIRRITVVVVLSIALWYHLNISQAAPLVKSGVIAIALLAQCMPSLMFGLYWPKSNKAAAICALLVGFTCWAAFLLYPSLLSSYYFNPAPTDQALGLGFAFSLLANCLTFVTVVLLTSRRSPKPNDTLLAHHDTPRLLVKVRDLIALTERVLESATHSQLVKQLSVDVNHAGSSGYASQTLIDRVNKLLAAQVGAPSARILLGAIADTGRAALPELVDWVEEATQSFQFNHEVL
;
A
#
# COMPACT_ATOMS: atom_id res chain seq x y z
N MET A 1 -27.49 4.03 24.13
CA MET A 1 -26.41 3.08 23.81
C MET A 1 -27.00 1.90 23.07
N LEU A 2 -26.31 1.35 22.09
CA LEU A 2 -26.75 0.19 21.31
C LEU A 2 -26.33 -1.12 21.99
N SER A 3 -27.13 -2.20 21.81
CA SER A 3 -26.68 -3.51 22.25
C SER A 3 -25.56 -4.03 21.34
N ILE A 4 -24.66 -4.84 21.88
CA ILE A 4 -23.56 -5.44 21.11
C ILE A 4 -24.09 -6.30 19.95
N TRP A 5 -25.24 -6.94 20.13
CA TRP A 5 -25.92 -7.71 19.10
C TRP A 5 -26.42 -6.83 17.94
N THR A 6 -26.93 -5.63 18.25
CA THR A 6 -27.36 -4.66 17.23
C THR A 6 -26.17 -4.20 16.40
N VAL A 7 -25.06 -3.85 17.06
CA VAL A 7 -23.84 -3.43 16.36
C VAL A 7 -23.26 -4.59 15.54
N GLY A 8 -23.23 -5.79 16.09
CA GLY A 8 -22.80 -7.00 15.36
C GLY A 8 -23.66 -7.28 14.12
N THR A 9 -24.98 -7.07 14.22
CA THR A 9 -25.90 -7.21 13.10
C THR A 9 -25.65 -6.15 12.02
N ILE A 10 -25.40 -4.89 12.39
CA ILE A 10 -25.04 -3.81 11.45
C ILE A 10 -23.76 -4.17 10.71
N VAL A 11 -22.70 -4.59 11.42
CA VAL A 11 -21.43 -5.03 10.81
C VAL A 11 -21.64 -6.20 9.87
N GLY A 12 -22.35 -7.23 10.31
CA GLY A 12 -22.63 -8.42 9.50
C GLY A 12 -23.40 -8.10 8.23
N PHE A 13 -24.45 -7.29 8.33
CA PHE A 13 -25.25 -6.87 7.17
C PHE A 13 -24.46 -6.00 6.20
N TYR A 14 -23.66 -5.07 6.72
CA TYR A 14 -22.78 -4.24 5.93
C TYR A 14 -21.77 -5.09 5.14
N LEU A 15 -21.06 -6.01 5.80
CA LEU A 15 -20.10 -6.89 5.13
C LEU A 15 -20.79 -7.80 4.10
N LEU A 16 -21.97 -8.32 4.41
CA LEU A 16 -22.73 -9.12 3.46
C LEU A 16 -23.12 -8.32 2.21
N ALA A 17 -23.51 -7.06 2.39
CA ALA A 17 -23.75 -6.14 1.28
C ALA A 17 -22.50 -5.91 0.42
N LEU A 18 -21.32 -5.76 1.03
CA LEU A 18 -20.05 -5.65 0.31
C LEU A 18 -19.73 -6.93 -0.48
N PHE A 19 -19.95 -8.11 0.11
CA PHE A 19 -19.81 -9.38 -0.60
C PHE A 19 -20.75 -9.48 -1.81
N ALA A 20 -22.02 -9.13 -1.63
CA ALA A 20 -23.01 -9.13 -2.71
C ALA A 20 -22.61 -8.17 -3.83
N LEU A 21 -22.14 -6.96 -3.47
CA LEU A 21 -21.68 -5.95 -4.43
C LEU A 21 -20.44 -6.40 -5.21
N ALA A 22 -19.47 -7.02 -4.52
CA ALA A 22 -18.27 -7.55 -5.15
C ALA A 22 -18.59 -8.68 -6.13
N PHE A 23 -19.47 -9.62 -5.76
CA PHE A 23 -19.93 -10.68 -6.67
C PHE A 23 -20.71 -10.13 -7.86
N TRP A 24 -21.55 -9.13 -7.65
CA TRP A 24 -22.29 -8.47 -8.71
C TRP A 24 -21.33 -7.77 -9.68
N GLY A 25 -20.34 -7.05 -9.15
CA GLY A 25 -19.31 -6.36 -9.93
C GLY A 25 -18.50 -7.32 -10.81
N ASP A 26 -18.02 -8.43 -10.24
CA ASP A 26 -17.25 -9.45 -10.98
C ASP A 26 -18.05 -10.10 -12.13
N ARG A 27 -19.38 -10.15 -12.00
CA ARG A 27 -20.24 -10.74 -13.05
C ARG A 27 -20.64 -9.75 -14.14
N HIS A 28 -20.78 -8.47 -13.82
CA HIS A 28 -21.38 -7.49 -14.72
C HIS A 28 -20.38 -6.48 -15.27
N LEU A 29 -19.30 -6.20 -14.57
CA LEU A 29 -18.24 -5.32 -15.05
C LEU A 29 -17.23 -6.13 -15.85
N ARG A 30 -16.91 -5.67 -17.06
CA ARG A 30 -15.92 -6.33 -17.92
C ARG A 30 -14.51 -5.84 -17.58
N ASP A 31 -13.59 -6.77 -17.43
CA ASP A 31 -12.20 -6.52 -17.00
C ASP A 31 -11.43 -5.50 -17.86
N ASN A 32 -11.75 -5.41 -19.16
CA ASN A 32 -11.02 -4.55 -20.12
C ASN A 32 -11.74 -3.24 -20.45
N ARG A 33 -12.84 -2.88 -19.77
CA ARG A 33 -13.49 -1.59 -19.95
C ARG A 33 -12.98 -0.57 -18.95
N GLN A 34 -12.72 0.65 -19.44
CA GLN A 34 -12.44 1.78 -18.57
C GLN A 34 -13.72 2.23 -17.83
N HIS A 35 -13.58 2.42 -16.53
CA HIS A 35 -14.61 2.95 -15.65
C HIS A 35 -14.08 4.17 -14.87
N PRO A 36 -13.90 5.34 -15.53
CA PRO A 36 -13.12 6.45 -14.98
C PRO A 36 -13.61 6.97 -13.63
N VAL A 37 -14.95 7.07 -13.44
CA VAL A 37 -15.53 7.51 -12.17
C VAL A 37 -15.34 6.46 -11.08
N LEU A 38 -15.59 5.19 -11.41
CA LEU A 38 -15.42 4.08 -10.48
C LEU A 38 -13.97 3.96 -10.02
N TYR A 39 -13.02 4.04 -10.95
CA TYR A 39 -11.59 4.06 -10.66
C TYR A 39 -11.21 5.25 -9.77
N SER A 40 -11.68 6.45 -10.09
CA SER A 40 -11.37 7.66 -9.31
C SER A 40 -11.87 7.57 -7.87
N LEU A 41 -13.09 7.02 -7.67
CA LEU A 41 -13.63 6.75 -6.34
C LEU A 41 -12.89 5.60 -5.65
N GLY A 42 -12.40 4.61 -6.39
CA GLY A 42 -11.55 3.54 -5.89
C GLY A 42 -10.25 4.05 -5.26
N LEU A 43 -9.68 5.16 -5.79
CA LEU A 43 -8.52 5.82 -5.16
C LEU A 43 -8.83 6.35 -3.76
N GLY A 44 -10.11 6.50 -3.41
CA GLY A 44 -10.56 6.86 -2.06
C GLY A 44 -10.19 5.83 -0.98
N VAL A 45 -9.63 4.66 -1.33
CA VAL A 45 -8.94 3.76 -0.38
C VAL A 45 -7.83 4.47 0.39
N HIS A 46 -7.33 5.59 -0.13
CA HIS A 46 -6.40 6.47 0.56
C HIS A 46 -6.97 6.99 1.89
N CYS A 47 -8.25 7.34 1.91
CA CYS A 47 -8.98 7.80 3.08
C CYS A 47 -9.38 6.62 3.96
N THR A 48 -8.55 6.31 4.95
CA THR A 48 -8.69 5.22 5.93
C THR A 48 -9.37 5.72 7.21
N SER A 49 -9.38 4.93 8.28
CA SER A 49 -9.81 5.39 9.62
C SER A 49 -9.03 6.63 10.07
N TRP A 50 -7.76 6.74 9.69
CA TRP A 50 -6.99 7.95 9.94
C TRP A 50 -7.62 9.17 9.29
N ALA A 51 -8.07 9.07 8.03
CA ALA A 51 -8.75 10.16 7.34
C ALA A 51 -10.17 10.42 7.85
N PHE A 52 -10.85 9.44 8.42
CA PHE A 52 -12.23 9.58 8.90
C PHE A 52 -12.31 10.05 10.35
N PHE A 53 -11.52 9.44 11.24
CA PHE A 53 -11.49 9.74 12.67
C PHE A 53 -10.25 10.56 13.06
N GLY A 54 -9.06 10.09 12.65
CA GLY A 54 -7.80 10.65 13.09
C GLY A 54 -7.54 12.06 12.60
N THR A 55 -8.00 12.46 11.41
CA THR A 55 -7.84 13.84 10.93
C THR A 55 -8.71 14.83 11.67
N THR A 56 -9.86 14.42 12.19
CA THR A 56 -10.66 15.24 13.12
C THR A 56 -9.90 15.45 14.43
N SER A 57 -9.25 14.40 14.94
CA SER A 57 -8.37 14.49 16.10
C SER A 57 -7.15 15.40 15.84
N GLN A 58 -6.54 15.27 14.66
CA GLN A 58 -5.45 16.14 14.25
C GLN A 58 -5.89 17.61 14.16
N ALA A 59 -7.08 17.87 13.62
CA ALA A 59 -7.66 19.21 13.61
C ALA A 59 -7.90 19.74 15.02
N ALA A 60 -8.41 18.93 15.92
CA ALA A 60 -8.65 19.30 17.33
C ALA A 60 -7.37 19.58 18.13
N GLN A 61 -6.23 18.99 17.75
CA GLN A 61 -4.94 19.16 18.44
C GLN A 61 -4.05 20.22 17.79
N TYR A 62 -4.07 20.34 16.46
CA TYR A 62 -3.11 21.10 15.67
C TYR A 62 -3.77 22.07 14.66
N GLY A 63 -5.08 22.21 14.73
CA GLY A 63 -5.83 23.14 13.88
C GLY A 63 -5.63 22.88 12.38
N TRP A 64 -5.19 23.91 11.68
CA TRP A 64 -5.00 23.91 10.22
C TRP A 64 -3.89 23.00 9.71
N ALA A 65 -3.03 22.47 10.59
CA ALA A 65 -1.96 21.53 10.20
C ALA A 65 -2.47 20.19 9.65
N VAL A 66 -3.76 19.94 9.71
CA VAL A 66 -4.42 18.77 9.07
C VAL A 66 -4.46 18.88 7.53
N ILE A 67 -4.57 20.07 6.96
CA ILE A 67 -4.77 20.31 5.53
C ILE A 67 -3.55 19.95 4.66
N PRO A 68 -2.30 20.21 5.05
CA PRO A 68 -1.11 19.99 4.23
C PRO A 68 -0.96 18.58 3.66
N THR A 69 -1.34 17.53 4.39
CA THR A 69 -1.27 16.15 3.89
C THR A 69 -2.13 15.95 2.64
N TYR A 70 -3.37 16.44 2.67
CA TYR A 70 -4.29 16.37 1.52
C TYR A 70 -3.86 17.30 0.39
N LEU A 71 -3.28 18.44 0.74
CA LEU A 71 -2.68 19.36 -0.23
C LEU A 71 -1.54 18.67 -1.00
N GLY A 72 -0.66 17.92 -0.30
CA GLY A 72 0.42 17.16 -0.93
C GLY A 72 -0.08 16.16 -1.96
N ILE A 73 -1.16 15.44 -1.67
CA ILE A 73 -1.81 14.50 -2.60
C ILE A 73 -2.40 15.25 -3.80
N THR A 74 -3.12 16.34 -3.54
CA THR A 74 -3.74 17.19 -4.57
C THR A 74 -2.69 17.77 -5.53
N LEU A 75 -1.58 18.29 -4.97
CA LEU A 75 -0.46 18.80 -5.75
C LEU A 75 0.21 17.71 -6.60
N THR A 76 0.29 16.49 -6.07
CA THR A 76 0.80 15.34 -6.84
C THR A 76 -0.08 15.05 -8.05
N MET A 77 -1.40 15.02 -7.90
CA MET A 77 -2.33 14.80 -9.00
C MET A 77 -2.31 15.95 -10.02
N ALA A 78 -2.15 17.18 -9.56
CA ALA A 78 -2.12 18.36 -10.42
C ALA A 78 -0.81 18.49 -11.21
N PHE A 79 0.34 18.41 -10.51
CA PHE A 79 1.64 18.78 -11.07
C PHE A 79 2.54 17.57 -11.38
N ALA A 80 2.48 16.48 -10.60
CA ALA A 80 3.26 15.27 -10.86
C ALA A 80 2.52 14.27 -11.77
N PHE A 81 1.46 14.68 -12.45
CA PHE A 81 0.69 13.83 -13.35
C PHE A 81 1.53 13.18 -14.47
N PRO A 82 2.53 13.86 -15.09
CA PRO A 82 3.44 13.20 -16.03
C PRO A 82 4.23 12.05 -15.42
N VAL A 83 4.63 12.15 -14.14
CA VAL A 83 5.31 11.08 -13.39
C VAL A 83 4.37 9.90 -13.19
N ILE A 84 3.11 10.16 -12.80
CA ILE A 84 2.07 9.14 -12.65
C ILE A 84 1.85 8.39 -13.97
N LEU A 85 1.72 9.10 -15.09
CA LEU A 85 1.59 8.50 -16.42
C LEU A 85 2.81 7.66 -16.80
N HIS A 86 4.02 8.16 -16.52
CA HIS A 86 5.24 7.42 -16.82
C HIS A 86 5.31 6.10 -16.03
N ILE A 87 5.03 6.15 -14.73
CA ILE A 87 4.99 4.94 -13.88
C ILE A 87 3.89 3.98 -14.36
N SER A 88 2.70 4.50 -14.68
CA SER A 88 1.59 3.69 -15.19
C SER A 88 1.97 2.93 -16.46
N ARG A 89 2.58 3.61 -17.45
CA ARG A 89 3.07 2.99 -18.67
C ARG A 89 4.11 1.92 -18.40
N LEU A 90 5.06 2.17 -17.49
CA LEU A 90 6.06 1.17 -17.09
C LEU A 90 5.41 -0.05 -16.46
N CYS A 91 4.43 0.15 -15.56
CA CYS A 91 3.72 -0.95 -14.92
C CYS A 91 2.98 -1.83 -15.93
N GLN A 92 2.32 -1.22 -16.91
CA GLN A 92 1.62 -1.95 -17.98
C GLN A 92 2.59 -2.65 -18.94
N GLN A 93 3.69 -2.00 -19.32
CA GLN A 93 4.69 -2.56 -20.25
C GLN A 93 5.42 -3.76 -19.67
N HIS A 94 5.68 -3.76 -18.36
CA HIS A 94 6.48 -4.79 -17.70
C HIS A 94 5.66 -5.73 -16.79
N ASN A 95 4.31 -5.62 -16.79
CA ASN A 95 3.41 -6.40 -15.93
C ASN A 95 3.81 -6.31 -14.44
N ILE A 96 4.09 -5.09 -13.98
CA ILE A 96 4.51 -4.83 -12.59
C ILE A 96 3.31 -4.92 -11.68
N SER A 97 3.42 -5.72 -10.63
CA SER A 97 2.34 -5.98 -9.67
C SER A 97 2.53 -5.27 -8.32
N SER A 98 3.71 -4.70 -8.06
CA SER A 98 4.01 -4.06 -6.78
C SER A 98 5.08 -2.96 -6.87
N LEU A 99 5.12 -2.13 -5.82
CA LEU A 99 6.17 -1.11 -5.65
C LEU A 99 7.59 -1.73 -5.65
N ALA A 100 7.75 -2.88 -4.98
CA ALA A 100 9.04 -3.56 -4.91
C ALA A 100 9.49 -4.06 -6.28
N ASP A 101 8.57 -4.54 -7.11
CA ASP A 101 8.86 -4.95 -8.49
C ASP A 101 9.29 -3.76 -9.34
N LEU A 102 8.59 -2.60 -9.22
CA LEU A 102 8.93 -1.40 -9.97
C LEU A 102 10.33 -0.87 -9.63
N ILE A 103 10.63 -0.76 -8.33
CA ILE A 103 11.95 -0.26 -7.92
C ILE A 103 13.04 -1.26 -8.31
N SER A 104 12.84 -2.55 -8.09
CA SER A 104 13.83 -3.56 -8.45
C SER A 104 14.12 -3.61 -9.95
N LEU A 105 13.11 -3.37 -10.80
CA LEU A 105 13.26 -3.26 -12.26
C LEU A 105 14.35 -2.25 -12.65
N LYS A 106 14.40 -1.10 -11.96
CA LYS A 106 15.36 -0.03 -12.25
C LYS A 106 16.78 -0.34 -11.79
N TYR A 107 16.93 -1.28 -10.86
CA TYR A 107 18.22 -1.74 -10.33
C TYR A 107 18.53 -3.18 -10.76
N GLN A 108 18.43 -3.43 -12.08
CA GLN A 108 18.74 -4.72 -12.72
C GLN A 108 17.92 -5.88 -12.14
N HIS A 109 16.68 -5.60 -11.71
CA HIS A 109 15.78 -6.54 -11.04
C HIS A 109 16.38 -7.21 -9.80
N SER A 110 17.10 -6.47 -9.02
CA SER A 110 17.77 -6.97 -7.81
C SER A 110 16.76 -7.55 -6.82
N HIS A 111 16.93 -8.84 -6.51
CA HIS A 111 16.11 -9.54 -5.50
C HIS A 111 16.29 -8.94 -4.11
N LEU A 112 17.52 -8.52 -3.75
CA LEU A 112 17.81 -7.91 -2.47
C LEU A 112 17.00 -6.62 -2.27
N ILE A 113 16.95 -5.76 -3.30
CA ILE A 113 16.16 -4.53 -3.24
C ILE A 113 14.68 -4.85 -3.13
N ALA A 114 14.16 -5.79 -3.93
CA ALA A 114 12.76 -6.20 -3.87
C ALA A 114 12.38 -6.77 -2.49
N ALA A 115 13.20 -7.65 -1.94
CA ALA A 115 12.99 -8.23 -0.61
C ALA A 115 13.08 -7.18 0.50
N PHE A 116 14.05 -6.27 0.43
CA PHE A 116 14.23 -5.21 1.42
C PHE A 116 13.06 -4.21 1.41
N ILE A 117 12.61 -3.77 0.22
CA ILE A 117 11.42 -2.92 0.10
C ILE A 117 10.17 -3.64 0.60
N THR A 118 10.04 -4.93 0.30
CA THR A 118 8.92 -5.74 0.81
C THR A 118 8.93 -5.80 2.33
N LEU A 119 10.11 -5.93 2.94
CA LEU A 119 10.28 -5.92 4.40
C LEU A 119 9.94 -4.55 5.01
N LEU A 120 10.40 -3.43 4.39
CA LEU A 120 10.01 -2.09 4.82
C LEU A 120 8.50 -1.89 4.74
N CYS A 121 7.87 -2.36 3.65
CA CYS A 121 6.42 -2.32 3.50
C CYS A 121 5.72 -3.17 4.56
N PHE A 122 6.25 -4.32 4.92
CA PHE A 122 5.72 -5.15 6.00
C PHE A 122 5.74 -4.41 7.34
N PHE A 123 6.87 -3.84 7.73
CA PHE A 123 6.99 -3.10 9.00
C PHE A 123 6.15 -1.81 9.04
N GLY A 124 5.89 -1.16 7.90
CA GLY A 124 5.01 0.01 7.85
C GLY A 124 3.53 -0.34 7.79
N VAL A 125 3.16 -1.36 7.00
CA VAL A 125 1.73 -1.66 6.74
C VAL A 125 1.09 -2.47 7.86
N VAL A 126 1.82 -3.39 8.51
CA VAL A 126 1.25 -4.23 9.59
C VAL A 126 0.75 -3.40 10.77
N PRO A 127 1.54 -2.46 11.36
CA PRO A 127 1.03 -1.57 12.39
C PRO A 127 -0.13 -0.69 11.89
N TYR A 128 -0.12 -0.32 10.62
CA TYR A 128 -1.19 0.49 10.03
C TYR A 128 -2.50 -0.31 9.84
N ILE A 129 -2.43 -1.62 9.57
CA ILE A 129 -3.61 -2.52 9.60
C ILE A 129 -4.12 -2.69 11.03
N ALA A 130 -3.23 -2.86 12.00
CA ALA A 130 -3.60 -2.95 13.42
C ALA A 130 -4.35 -1.70 13.90
N LEU A 131 -3.92 -0.53 13.44
CA LEU A 131 -4.59 0.74 13.70
C LEU A 131 -6.04 0.77 13.18
N GLN A 132 -6.32 0.11 12.05
CA GLN A 132 -7.69 -0.01 11.53
C GLN A 132 -8.56 -0.89 12.44
N LEU A 133 -8.00 -2.00 12.93
CA LEU A 133 -8.70 -2.88 13.88
C LEU A 133 -8.99 -2.15 15.19
N ASP A 134 -8.03 -1.35 15.68
CA ASP A 134 -8.20 -0.51 16.88
C ASP A 134 -9.34 0.52 16.68
N ALA A 135 -9.39 1.19 15.55
CA ALA A 135 -10.43 2.16 15.24
C ALA A 135 -11.84 1.52 15.22
N ILE A 136 -11.99 0.32 14.65
CA ILE A 136 -13.27 -0.41 14.67
C ILE A 136 -13.65 -0.78 16.09
N THR A 137 -12.72 -1.35 16.84
CA THR A 137 -12.98 -1.80 18.22
C THR A 137 -13.37 -0.64 19.12
N LYS A 138 -12.64 0.47 19.08
CA LYS A 138 -12.96 1.69 19.82
C LYS A 138 -14.31 2.27 19.45
N SER A 139 -14.66 2.25 18.15
CA SER A 139 -15.96 2.72 17.67
C SER A 139 -17.11 1.86 18.20
N ILE A 140 -16.94 0.54 18.26
CA ILE A 140 -17.95 -0.37 18.79
C ILE A 140 -18.11 -0.17 20.30
N ASN A 141 -17.01 -0.09 21.05
CA ASN A 141 -17.03 0.15 22.49
C ASN A 141 -17.72 1.47 22.84
N LEU A 142 -17.50 2.53 22.03
CA LEU A 142 -18.17 3.80 22.23
C LEU A 142 -19.70 3.70 22.03
N LEU A 143 -20.16 2.97 21.01
CA LEU A 143 -21.58 2.82 20.72
C LEU A 143 -22.30 1.92 21.73
N THR A 144 -21.60 0.90 22.25
CA THR A 144 -22.17 -0.06 23.20
C THR A 144 -22.03 0.36 24.66
N GLY A 145 -21.08 1.27 24.96
CA GLY A 145 -20.73 1.64 26.33
C GLY A 145 -19.90 0.58 27.07
N GLU A 146 -19.44 -0.46 26.37
CA GLU A 146 -18.63 -1.53 26.96
C GLU A 146 -17.17 -1.09 27.15
N PRO A 147 -16.51 -1.49 28.25
CA PRO A 147 -15.09 -1.18 28.45
C PRO A 147 -14.21 -1.87 27.40
N GLN A 148 -13.14 -1.23 26.99
CA GLN A 148 -12.19 -1.74 25.98
C GLN A 148 -11.59 -3.11 26.32
N THR A 149 -11.54 -3.47 27.60
CA THR A 149 -10.93 -4.71 28.11
C THR A 149 -11.77 -5.96 27.88
N THR A 150 -13.06 -5.83 27.55
CA THR A 150 -14.01 -6.96 27.55
C THR A 150 -14.23 -7.61 26.18
N THR A 151 -13.68 -7.06 25.10
CA THR A 151 -14.05 -7.48 23.74
C THR A 151 -12.90 -7.88 22.79
N PRO A 152 -11.85 -8.62 23.22
CA PRO A 152 -10.79 -9.05 22.29
C PRO A 152 -11.32 -9.99 21.18
N TRP A 153 -12.37 -10.78 21.46
CA TRP A 153 -13.02 -11.66 20.47
C TRP A 153 -13.62 -10.90 19.29
N LEU A 154 -14.03 -9.63 19.50
CA LEU A 154 -14.58 -8.79 18.45
C LEU A 154 -13.55 -8.43 17.39
N SER A 155 -12.33 -8.06 17.80
CA SER A 155 -11.22 -7.80 16.86
C SER A 155 -10.87 -9.06 16.06
N ILE A 156 -10.92 -10.25 16.69
CA ILE A 156 -10.71 -11.54 16.03
C ILE A 156 -11.80 -11.80 15.00
N TYR A 157 -13.07 -11.56 15.37
CA TYR A 157 -14.21 -11.74 14.45
C TYR A 157 -14.10 -10.83 13.22
N VAL A 158 -13.84 -9.54 13.43
CA VAL A 158 -13.67 -8.56 12.34
C VAL A 158 -12.47 -8.94 11.46
N ALA A 159 -11.32 -9.25 12.05
CA ALA A 159 -10.13 -9.65 11.30
C ALA A 159 -10.39 -10.94 10.49
N GLY A 160 -11.11 -11.90 11.05
CA GLY A 160 -11.50 -13.14 10.35
C GLY A 160 -12.39 -12.87 9.14
N LEU A 161 -13.41 -12.03 9.28
CA LEU A 161 -14.28 -11.65 8.16
C LEU A 161 -13.54 -10.90 7.05
N LEU A 162 -12.63 -10.00 7.43
CA LEU A 162 -11.78 -9.28 6.47
C LEU A 162 -10.80 -10.21 5.75
N ALA A 163 -10.28 -11.23 6.44
CA ALA A 163 -9.44 -12.27 5.83
C ALA A 163 -10.23 -13.06 4.77
N ILE A 164 -11.45 -13.47 5.10
CA ILE A 164 -12.34 -14.19 4.17
C ILE A 164 -12.61 -13.33 2.93
N PHE A 165 -12.91 -12.03 3.12
CA PHE A 165 -13.15 -11.11 2.01
C PHE A 165 -11.90 -10.96 1.13
N ALA A 166 -10.74 -10.67 1.73
CA ALA A 166 -9.48 -10.49 1.01
C ALA A 166 -9.07 -11.76 0.22
N ILE A 167 -9.31 -12.96 0.77
CA ILE A 167 -9.04 -14.23 0.09
C ILE A 167 -10.02 -14.45 -1.06
N THR A 168 -11.30 -14.20 -0.85
CA THR A 168 -12.35 -14.50 -1.83
C THR A 168 -12.25 -13.61 -3.07
N PHE A 169 -11.97 -12.32 -2.88
CA PHE A 169 -11.97 -11.34 -3.96
C PHE A 169 -10.58 -10.90 -4.41
N GLY A 170 -9.59 -10.92 -3.52
CA GLY A 170 -8.24 -10.45 -3.81
C GLY A 170 -7.27 -11.54 -4.29
N THR A 171 -7.56 -12.83 -4.05
CA THR A 171 -6.67 -13.95 -4.44
C THR A 171 -7.38 -14.99 -5.29
N ARG A 172 -8.21 -14.54 -6.23
CA ARG A 172 -9.04 -15.40 -7.04
C ARG A 172 -8.30 -15.99 -8.23
N THR A 173 -7.43 -15.20 -8.86
CA THR A 173 -6.67 -15.58 -10.05
C THR A 173 -5.18 -15.71 -9.75
N LEU A 174 -4.50 -16.52 -10.57
CA LEU A 174 -3.04 -16.67 -10.51
C LEU A 174 -2.33 -15.44 -11.05
N ASN A 175 -2.94 -14.80 -12.03
CA ASN A 175 -2.35 -13.66 -12.71
C ASN A 175 -2.38 -12.43 -11.78
N LEU A 176 -1.20 -11.89 -11.50
CA LEU A 176 -0.99 -10.77 -10.57
C LEU A 176 -1.45 -9.43 -11.13
N THR A 177 -1.60 -9.35 -12.42
CA THR A 177 -2.03 -8.15 -13.15
C THR A 177 -3.48 -8.22 -13.60
N ASP A 178 -4.20 -9.28 -13.23
CA ASP A 178 -5.64 -9.35 -13.44
C ASP A 178 -6.34 -8.27 -12.64
N LYS A 179 -7.35 -7.70 -13.23
CA LYS A 179 -8.16 -6.66 -12.61
C LYS A 179 -9.24 -7.29 -11.74
N HIS A 180 -9.60 -6.60 -10.68
CA HIS A 180 -10.63 -7.03 -9.75
C HIS A 180 -11.82 -6.04 -9.79
N PRO A 181 -12.67 -6.08 -10.84
CA PRO A 181 -13.73 -5.07 -11.01
C PRO A 181 -14.74 -5.07 -9.86
N GLY A 182 -15.03 -6.23 -9.28
CA GLY A 182 -15.87 -6.33 -8.10
C GLY A 182 -15.24 -5.70 -6.86
N LEU A 183 -13.94 -5.89 -6.65
CA LEU A 183 -13.20 -5.23 -5.58
C LEU A 183 -13.17 -3.71 -5.79
N LEU A 184 -12.89 -3.25 -7.01
CA LEU A 184 -12.88 -1.84 -7.36
C LEU A 184 -14.25 -1.18 -7.11
N LEU A 185 -15.34 -1.86 -7.50
CA LEU A 185 -16.70 -1.39 -7.25
C LEU A 185 -17.00 -1.28 -5.76
N THR A 186 -16.61 -2.28 -4.98
CA THR A 186 -16.80 -2.28 -3.52
C THR A 186 -16.08 -1.10 -2.87
N ILE A 187 -14.81 -0.87 -3.22
CA ILE A 187 -14.02 0.24 -2.68
C ILE A 187 -14.60 1.61 -3.08
N ALA A 188 -15.09 1.74 -4.31
CA ALA A 188 -15.74 2.96 -4.77
C ALA A 188 -17.04 3.23 -3.98
N PHE A 189 -17.84 2.21 -3.73
CA PHE A 189 -19.04 2.30 -2.90
C PHE A 189 -18.70 2.69 -1.46
N GLU A 190 -17.70 2.06 -0.85
CA GLU A 190 -17.18 2.41 0.47
C GLU A 190 -16.70 3.87 0.52
N SER A 191 -16.09 4.36 -0.56
CA SER A 191 -15.64 5.75 -0.66
C SER A 191 -16.79 6.74 -0.66
N ILE A 192 -17.92 6.40 -1.26
CA ILE A 192 -19.14 7.22 -1.21
C ILE A 192 -19.74 7.20 0.20
N ILE A 193 -19.87 6.01 0.81
CA ILE A 193 -20.48 5.88 2.14
C ILE A 193 -19.72 6.71 3.18
N LYS A 194 -18.40 6.59 3.25
CA LYS A 194 -17.60 7.35 4.23
C LYS A 194 -17.66 8.86 3.99
N LEU A 195 -17.70 9.31 2.74
CA LEU A 195 -17.86 10.72 2.41
C LEU A 195 -19.22 11.24 2.88
N VAL A 196 -20.31 10.54 2.52
CA VAL A 196 -21.67 10.94 2.88
C VAL A 196 -21.87 10.88 4.40
N ALA A 197 -21.33 9.88 5.09
CA ALA A 197 -21.40 9.78 6.55
C ALA A 197 -20.68 10.96 7.23
N LEU A 198 -19.48 11.33 6.77
CA LEU A 198 -18.75 12.49 7.31
C LEU A 198 -19.49 13.79 7.06
N TRP A 199 -20.09 13.95 5.87
CA TRP A 199 -20.91 15.10 5.55
C TRP A 199 -22.18 15.17 6.40
N ALA A 200 -22.85 14.04 6.62
CA ALA A 200 -24.04 13.98 7.47
C ALA A 200 -23.73 14.45 8.90
N VAL A 201 -22.59 14.01 9.47
CA VAL A 201 -22.14 14.48 10.78
C VAL A 201 -21.77 15.97 10.74
N GLY A 202 -21.03 16.41 9.73
CA GLY A 202 -20.61 17.82 9.60
C GLY A 202 -21.79 18.78 9.44
N ILE A 203 -22.79 18.42 8.61
CA ILE A 203 -24.03 19.19 8.44
C ILE A 203 -24.83 19.20 9.75
N PHE A 204 -24.93 18.03 10.42
CA PHE A 204 -25.60 17.94 11.71
C PHE A 204 -24.93 18.85 12.74
N VAL A 205 -23.62 18.86 12.82
CA VAL A 205 -22.88 19.75 13.72
C VAL A 205 -23.16 21.21 13.40
N CYS A 206 -23.02 21.63 12.14
CA CYS A 206 -23.14 23.05 11.79
C CYS A 206 -24.55 23.60 11.90
N PHE A 207 -25.60 22.81 11.63
CA PHE A 207 -26.95 23.32 11.43
C PHE A 207 -28.00 22.77 12.42
N PHE A 208 -27.65 21.74 13.24
CA PHE A 208 -28.54 21.18 14.25
C PHE A 208 -28.00 21.34 15.68
N LEU A 209 -26.67 21.32 15.87
CA LEU A 209 -26.05 21.61 17.17
C LEU A 209 -25.74 23.10 17.34
N PHE A 210 -25.55 23.81 16.23
CA PHE A 210 -25.32 25.25 16.16
C PHE A 210 -26.20 25.87 15.06
N ASP A 211 -26.41 27.17 15.12
CA ASP A 211 -27.25 27.92 14.17
C ASP A 211 -26.50 28.30 12.88
N GLY A 212 -25.54 27.46 12.47
CA GLY A 212 -24.75 27.64 11.26
C GLY A 212 -23.23 27.66 11.56
N ALA A 213 -22.43 27.59 10.49
CA ALA A 213 -20.97 27.57 10.62
C ALA A 213 -20.40 28.87 11.28
N LEU A 214 -21.05 30.02 11.07
CA LEU A 214 -20.63 31.29 11.67
C LEU A 214 -20.89 31.32 13.18
N ASP A 215 -22.03 30.78 13.62
CA ASP A 215 -22.35 30.64 15.04
C ASP A 215 -21.36 29.70 15.72
N LEU A 216 -21.07 28.54 15.11
CA LEU A 216 -20.03 27.62 15.60
C LEU A 216 -18.69 28.32 15.78
N ILE A 217 -18.24 29.13 14.80
CA ILE A 217 -16.97 29.87 14.87
C ILE A 217 -17.02 30.91 16.00
N SER A 218 -18.12 31.64 16.15
CA SER A 218 -18.26 32.65 17.23
C SER A 218 -18.21 32.01 18.60
N ASN A 219 -18.88 30.88 18.79
CA ASN A 219 -18.81 30.08 20.03
C ASN A 219 -17.39 29.52 20.28
N ALA A 220 -16.70 29.11 19.21
CA ALA A 220 -15.33 28.60 19.32
C ALA A 220 -14.32 29.69 19.72
N VAL A 221 -14.49 30.93 19.23
CA VAL A 221 -13.63 32.06 19.62
C VAL A 221 -13.81 32.45 21.10
N SER A 222 -15.02 32.25 21.63
CA SER A 222 -15.35 32.55 23.04
C SER A 222 -14.96 31.42 24.03
N ASN A 223 -14.69 30.21 23.51
CA ASN A 223 -14.29 29.05 24.30
C ASN A 223 -12.79 28.81 24.24
N ASP A 224 -12.08 28.88 25.35
CA ASP A 224 -10.61 28.79 25.41
C ASP A 224 -10.08 27.51 24.74
N SER A 225 -10.67 26.34 24.99
CA SER A 225 -10.23 25.06 24.43
C SER A 225 -10.42 24.96 22.91
N ALA A 226 -11.48 25.56 22.37
CA ALA A 226 -11.78 25.57 20.94
C ALA A 226 -11.03 26.68 20.20
N ARG A 227 -10.78 27.82 20.89
CA ARG A 227 -10.01 28.93 20.37
C ARG A 227 -8.59 28.52 19.96
N ASP A 228 -7.96 27.64 20.73
CA ASP A 228 -6.63 27.12 20.42
C ASP A 228 -6.60 26.35 19.09
N VAL A 229 -7.70 25.73 18.66
CA VAL A 229 -7.80 25.06 17.36
C VAL A 229 -7.77 26.07 16.21
N ILE A 230 -8.45 27.24 16.36
CA ILE A 230 -8.51 28.26 15.31
C ILE A 230 -7.18 28.97 15.15
N TYR A 231 -6.52 29.29 16.27
CA TYR A 231 -5.28 30.04 16.32
C TYR A 231 -4.04 29.17 16.50
N ALA A 232 -4.17 27.83 16.32
CA ALA A 232 -3.03 26.93 16.38
C ALA A 232 -1.93 27.38 15.43
N ASP A 233 -0.77 27.71 15.96
CA ASP A 233 0.42 28.05 15.19
C ASP A 233 1.37 26.86 15.18
N SER A 234 1.54 26.28 14.00
CA SER A 234 2.48 25.19 13.77
C SER A 234 3.68 25.70 12.99
N ALA A 235 4.88 25.25 13.37
CA ALA A 235 6.10 25.63 12.66
C ALA A 235 6.00 25.29 11.16
N PRO A 236 6.51 26.15 10.26
CA PRO A 236 6.38 25.97 8.78
C PRO A 236 6.84 24.63 8.26
N TRP A 237 7.82 24.03 8.93
CA TRP A 237 8.37 22.72 8.60
C TRP A 237 7.41 21.56 8.96
N VAL A 238 6.40 21.72 9.88
CA VAL A 238 5.35 20.74 10.12
C VAL A 238 4.46 20.68 8.89
N TYR A 239 4.06 21.84 8.36
CA TYR A 239 3.29 21.91 7.12
C TYR A 239 4.04 21.30 5.94
N LEU A 240 5.32 21.62 5.78
CA LEU A 240 6.14 21.08 4.68
C LEU A 240 6.32 19.57 4.77
N SER A 241 6.57 19.04 5.97
CA SER A 241 6.71 17.60 6.17
C SER A 241 5.40 16.85 5.89
N HIS A 242 4.25 17.38 6.28
CA HIS A 242 2.95 16.80 5.98
C HIS A 242 2.63 16.85 4.47
N VAL A 243 2.96 17.94 3.77
CA VAL A 243 2.87 17.99 2.29
C VAL A 243 3.75 16.90 1.67
N ALA A 244 5.00 16.78 2.12
CA ALA A 244 5.93 15.77 1.61
C ALA A 244 5.44 14.33 1.88
N LEU A 245 4.87 14.07 3.07
CA LEU A 245 4.22 12.80 3.39
C LEU A 245 3.04 12.51 2.44
N GLY A 246 2.21 13.50 2.16
CA GLY A 246 1.11 13.42 1.20
C GLY A 246 1.60 13.08 -0.20
N VAL A 247 2.64 13.75 -0.69
CA VAL A 247 3.28 13.45 -1.99
C VAL A 247 3.82 12.02 -2.01
N CYS A 248 4.60 11.62 -1.02
CA CYS A 248 5.18 10.28 -0.94
C CYS A 248 4.10 9.20 -0.91
N SER A 249 3.01 9.41 -0.16
CA SER A 249 1.95 8.43 0.04
C SER A 249 1.31 7.96 -1.27
N MET A 250 1.24 8.82 -2.29
CA MET A 250 0.69 8.49 -3.60
C MET A 250 1.50 7.44 -4.36
N PHE A 251 2.80 7.33 -4.09
CA PHE A 251 3.71 6.46 -4.82
C PHE A 251 4.15 5.24 -4.01
N VAL A 252 4.38 5.41 -2.69
CA VAL A 252 5.06 4.38 -1.90
C VAL A 252 4.16 3.55 -1.00
N LEU A 253 2.90 3.95 -0.77
CA LEU A 253 1.95 3.11 -0.04
C LEU A 253 1.55 1.90 -0.90
N PRO A 254 1.79 0.63 -0.48
CA PRO A 254 1.48 -0.54 -1.29
C PRO A 254 0.04 -0.59 -1.78
N ARG A 255 -0.93 -0.26 -0.92
CA ARG A 255 -2.35 -0.20 -1.29
C ARG A 255 -2.64 0.86 -2.35
N GLN A 256 -2.03 2.05 -2.20
CA GLN A 256 -2.23 3.15 -3.14
C GLN A 256 -1.54 2.86 -4.47
N PHE A 257 -0.33 2.29 -4.42
CA PHE A 257 0.38 1.83 -5.61
C PHE A 257 -0.45 0.80 -6.39
N HIS A 258 -1.03 -0.17 -5.70
CA HIS A 258 -1.89 -1.19 -6.31
C HIS A 258 -3.09 -0.55 -7.01
N MET A 259 -3.80 0.34 -6.34
CA MET A 259 -4.96 1.03 -6.93
C MET A 259 -4.56 1.97 -8.06
N ASN A 260 -3.47 2.74 -7.91
CA ASN A 260 -3.05 3.72 -8.92
C ASN A 260 -2.55 3.07 -10.21
N PHE A 261 -1.83 1.93 -10.12
CA PHE A 261 -1.03 1.44 -11.24
C PHE A 261 -1.36 0.00 -11.65
N VAL A 262 -1.90 -0.82 -10.75
CA VAL A 262 -2.23 -2.22 -11.04
C VAL A 262 -3.70 -2.36 -11.46
N GLU A 263 -4.64 -1.77 -10.74
CA GLU A 263 -6.08 -1.86 -11.04
C GLU A 263 -6.55 -0.98 -12.22
N GLN A 264 -5.69 -0.12 -12.71
CA GLN A 264 -5.99 0.81 -13.80
C GLN A 264 -6.13 0.10 -15.16
N ASN A 265 -7.18 0.45 -15.94
CA ASN A 265 -7.46 -0.11 -17.27
C ASN A 265 -7.05 0.80 -18.44
N GLY A 266 -6.51 1.99 -18.18
CA GLY A 266 -6.04 2.88 -19.24
C GLY A 266 -5.90 4.34 -18.81
N GLU A 267 -5.21 5.13 -19.64
CA GLU A 267 -4.88 6.53 -19.32
C GLU A 267 -6.13 7.42 -19.14
N GLY A 268 -7.28 7.05 -19.72
CA GLY A 268 -8.54 7.78 -19.55
C GLY A 268 -9.01 7.80 -18.10
N GLU A 269 -8.79 6.72 -17.36
CA GLU A 269 -9.11 6.63 -15.93
C GLU A 269 -8.24 7.59 -15.11
N LEU A 270 -6.93 7.65 -15.38
CA LEU A 270 -6.03 8.58 -14.73
C LEU A 270 -6.36 10.05 -15.02
N LYS A 271 -6.77 10.37 -16.27
CA LYS A 271 -7.17 11.73 -16.64
C LYS A 271 -8.39 12.19 -15.86
N THR A 272 -9.36 11.32 -15.63
CA THR A 272 -10.53 11.63 -14.80
C THR A 272 -10.14 11.72 -13.32
N ALA A 273 -9.33 10.79 -12.83
CA ALA A 273 -8.89 10.79 -11.45
C ALA A 273 -8.05 12.03 -11.09
N ARG A 274 -7.34 12.63 -12.05
CA ARG A 274 -6.56 13.85 -11.84
C ARG A 274 -7.35 14.99 -11.20
N TRP A 275 -8.63 15.11 -11.49
CA TRP A 275 -9.48 16.16 -10.92
C TRP A 275 -10.53 15.62 -9.95
N LEU A 276 -11.07 14.41 -10.20
CA LEU A 276 -12.16 13.87 -9.37
C LEU A 276 -11.64 13.40 -8.00
N PHE A 277 -10.42 12.83 -7.93
CA PHE A 277 -9.85 12.41 -6.66
C PHE A 277 -9.47 13.60 -5.76
N PRO A 278 -8.82 14.69 -6.21
CA PRO A 278 -8.69 15.92 -5.42
C PRO A 278 -10.02 16.51 -4.95
N LEU A 279 -11.05 16.49 -5.79
CA LEU A 279 -12.39 16.96 -5.40
C LEU A 279 -12.99 16.08 -4.28
N TYR A 280 -12.81 14.77 -4.37
CA TYR A 280 -13.19 13.82 -3.32
C TYR A 280 -12.45 14.11 -2.01
N LEU A 281 -11.13 14.35 -2.06
CA LEU A 281 -10.33 14.71 -0.89
C LEU A 281 -10.77 16.03 -0.27
N PHE A 282 -11.06 17.02 -1.07
CA PHE A 282 -11.64 18.28 -0.59
C PHE A 282 -12.96 18.03 0.15
N GLY A 283 -13.84 17.18 -0.41
CA GLY A 283 -15.06 16.77 0.27
C GLY A 283 -14.81 16.11 1.63
N MET A 284 -13.76 15.28 1.75
CA MET A 284 -13.37 14.65 3.02
C MET A 284 -12.82 15.63 4.06
N THR A 285 -12.34 16.82 3.64
CA THR A 285 -11.72 17.78 4.56
C THR A 285 -12.63 18.91 5.03
N ILE A 286 -13.71 19.19 4.33
CA ILE A 286 -14.53 20.39 4.53
C ILE A 286 -15.14 20.49 5.94
N PHE A 287 -15.49 19.37 6.58
CA PHE A 287 -16.11 19.35 7.89
C PHE A 287 -15.17 18.99 9.04
N LEU A 288 -13.87 18.77 8.79
CA LEU A 288 -12.93 18.36 9.84
C LEU A 288 -12.80 19.42 10.94
N ILE A 289 -12.59 20.68 10.56
CA ILE A 289 -12.47 21.79 11.53
C ILE A 289 -13.80 22.01 12.27
N PRO A 290 -14.97 22.13 11.61
CA PRO A 290 -16.25 22.21 12.30
C PRO A 290 -16.50 21.10 13.32
N ILE A 291 -16.24 19.84 12.97
CA ILE A 291 -16.42 18.71 13.89
C ILE A 291 -15.42 18.81 15.07
N ALA A 292 -14.18 19.20 14.80
CA ALA A 292 -13.17 19.38 15.84
C ALA A 292 -13.54 20.47 16.84
N LEU A 293 -14.02 21.63 16.34
CA LEU A 293 -14.47 22.75 17.18
C LEU A 293 -15.65 22.35 18.05
N ALA A 294 -16.69 21.76 17.44
CA ALA A 294 -17.87 21.29 18.18
C ALA A 294 -17.51 20.25 19.24
N GLY A 295 -16.60 19.34 18.93
CA GLY A 295 -16.10 18.35 19.90
C GLY A 295 -15.41 18.98 21.10
N LYS A 296 -14.63 20.04 20.88
CA LYS A 296 -13.97 20.80 21.95
C LYS A 296 -14.95 21.60 22.81
N ILE A 297 -16.05 22.08 22.22
CA ILE A 297 -17.05 22.91 22.91
C ILE A 297 -18.02 22.02 23.72
N LEU A 298 -18.52 20.93 23.13
CA LEU A 298 -19.67 20.20 23.63
C LEU A 298 -19.30 18.93 24.41
N LEU A 299 -18.16 18.31 24.11
CA LEU A 299 -17.81 17.03 24.71
C LEU A 299 -16.88 17.22 25.93
N PRO A 300 -16.98 16.31 26.94
CA PRO A 300 -16.06 16.32 28.09
C PRO A 300 -14.59 16.21 27.64
N GLU A 301 -13.67 16.86 28.34
CA GLU A 301 -12.20 16.83 28.05
C GLU A 301 -11.63 15.40 28.04
N ALA A 302 -12.21 14.49 28.81
CA ALA A 302 -11.82 13.07 28.83
C ALA A 302 -12.16 12.33 27.54
N THR A 303 -13.00 12.90 26.66
CA THR A 303 -13.38 12.27 25.38
C THR A 303 -12.23 12.37 24.38
N SER A 304 -11.75 11.22 23.92
CA SER A 304 -10.72 11.19 22.87
C SER A 304 -11.19 11.93 21.61
N SER A 305 -10.37 12.79 21.07
CA SER A 305 -10.68 13.55 19.86
C SER A 305 -10.85 12.66 18.62
N ASP A 306 -10.28 11.45 18.60
CA ASP A 306 -10.53 10.44 17.58
C ASP A 306 -12.01 9.94 17.59
N ALA A 307 -12.72 10.14 18.69
CA ALA A 307 -14.12 9.72 18.82
C ALA A 307 -15.14 10.80 18.38
N TYR A 308 -14.73 12.04 18.15
CA TYR A 308 -15.65 13.18 17.95
C TYR A 308 -16.70 12.95 16.87
N VAL A 309 -16.32 12.30 15.75
CA VAL A 309 -17.25 12.00 14.65
C VAL A 309 -18.43 11.13 15.10
N LEU A 310 -18.18 10.20 16.05
CA LEU A 310 -19.20 9.32 16.62
C LEU A 310 -19.83 9.90 17.88
N ALA A 311 -19.02 10.54 18.71
CA ALA A 311 -19.45 11.00 20.03
C ALA A 311 -20.40 12.21 19.95
N LEU A 312 -20.24 13.11 18.96
CA LEU A 312 -21.14 14.27 18.82
C LEU A 312 -22.59 13.89 18.54
N PRO A 313 -22.91 13.03 17.53
CA PRO A 313 -24.29 12.56 17.36
C PRO A 313 -24.79 11.74 18.55
N LEU A 314 -23.92 10.97 19.20
CA LEU A 314 -24.29 10.17 20.37
C LEU A 314 -24.61 11.05 21.58
N HIS A 315 -23.84 12.12 21.80
CA HIS A 315 -24.09 13.12 22.85
C HIS A 315 -25.45 13.83 22.66
N ALA A 316 -25.84 14.06 21.41
CA ALA A 316 -27.13 14.61 21.04
C ALA A 316 -28.26 13.56 20.97
N GLU A 317 -28.03 12.34 21.50
CA GLU A 317 -28.97 11.20 21.49
C GLU A 317 -29.46 10.76 20.10
N ASN A 318 -28.79 11.18 19.02
CA ASN A 318 -29.13 10.80 17.66
C ASN A 318 -28.46 9.45 17.28
N ILE A 319 -29.07 8.37 17.74
CA ILE A 319 -28.58 6.99 17.54
C ILE A 319 -28.51 6.63 16.05
N ALA A 320 -29.43 7.12 15.22
CA ALA A 320 -29.45 6.83 13.79
C ALA A 320 -28.22 7.41 13.09
N LEU A 321 -27.89 8.69 13.35
CA LEU A 321 -26.72 9.34 12.80
C LEU A 321 -25.42 8.75 13.34
N SER A 322 -25.36 8.39 14.63
CA SER A 322 -24.22 7.71 15.21
C SER A 322 -23.96 6.34 14.55
N SER A 323 -25.03 5.58 14.26
CA SER A 323 -24.93 4.31 13.55
C SER A 323 -24.46 4.50 12.12
N PHE A 324 -24.92 5.55 11.43
CA PHE A 324 -24.49 5.87 10.08
C PHE A 324 -23.04 6.35 10.05
N ALA A 325 -22.60 7.17 10.99
CA ALA A 325 -21.21 7.56 11.16
C ALA A 325 -20.31 6.33 11.44
N PHE A 326 -20.79 5.37 12.24
CA PHE A 326 -20.08 4.10 12.45
C PHE A 326 -19.91 3.30 11.17
N ILE A 327 -20.95 3.19 10.31
CA ILE A 327 -20.85 2.54 9.00
C ILE A 327 -19.84 3.28 8.12
N GLY A 328 -19.79 4.62 8.16
CA GLY A 328 -18.76 5.41 7.47
C GLY A 328 -17.33 5.10 7.93
N GLY A 329 -17.13 4.99 9.24
CA GLY A 329 -15.86 4.60 9.84
C GLY A 329 -15.49 3.14 9.50
N LEU A 330 -16.44 2.22 9.57
CA LEU A 330 -16.26 0.83 9.16
C LEU A 330 -15.85 0.74 7.68
N SER A 331 -16.50 1.50 6.81
CA SER A 331 -16.18 1.64 5.39
C SER A 331 -14.75 2.13 5.15
N ALA A 332 -14.30 3.11 5.92
CA ALA A 332 -12.94 3.63 5.82
C ALA A 332 -11.88 2.60 6.24
N THR A 333 -12.19 1.77 7.21
CA THR A 333 -11.28 0.74 7.74
C THR A 333 -11.23 -0.51 6.87
N THR A 334 -12.39 -1.03 6.44
CA THR A 334 -12.50 -2.28 5.67
C THR A 334 -11.82 -2.17 4.31
N SER A 335 -12.07 -1.11 3.56
CA SER A 335 -11.42 -0.88 2.25
C SER A 335 -9.89 -0.88 2.35
N MET A 336 -9.37 -0.21 3.39
CA MET A 336 -7.93 -0.15 3.62
C MET A 336 -7.35 -1.52 3.94
N VAL A 337 -7.92 -2.24 4.90
CA VAL A 337 -7.40 -3.54 5.35
C VAL A 337 -7.38 -4.54 4.20
N ILE A 338 -8.44 -4.59 3.41
CA ILE A 338 -8.56 -5.52 2.28
C ILE A 338 -7.45 -5.25 1.25
N VAL A 339 -7.33 -4.01 0.78
CA VAL A 339 -6.36 -3.68 -0.28
C VAL A 339 -4.92 -3.72 0.24
N ALA A 340 -4.67 -3.24 1.46
CA ALA A 340 -3.32 -3.27 2.04
C ALA A 340 -2.83 -4.70 2.27
N THR A 341 -3.71 -5.58 2.76
CA THR A 341 -3.38 -6.98 3.00
C THR A 341 -3.15 -7.72 1.67
N LEU A 342 -3.96 -7.43 0.66
CA LEU A 342 -3.79 -7.97 -0.68
C LEU A 342 -2.45 -7.53 -1.29
N ALA A 343 -2.18 -6.23 -1.34
CA ALA A 343 -0.96 -5.68 -1.92
C ALA A 343 0.30 -6.21 -1.20
N LEU A 344 0.29 -6.20 0.13
CA LEU A 344 1.39 -6.73 0.93
C LEU A 344 1.53 -8.24 0.77
N GLY A 345 0.41 -8.98 0.72
CA GLY A 345 0.39 -10.42 0.46
C GLY A 345 1.01 -10.79 -0.89
N ILE A 346 0.72 -10.02 -1.94
CA ILE A 346 1.35 -10.15 -3.26
C ILE A 346 2.86 -9.89 -3.14
N MET A 347 3.28 -8.81 -2.49
CA MET A 347 4.70 -8.46 -2.34
C MET A 347 5.48 -9.54 -1.60
N ILE A 348 5.00 -10.01 -0.45
CA ILE A 348 5.65 -11.05 0.36
C ILE A 348 5.68 -12.37 -0.41
N SER A 349 4.55 -12.77 -0.98
CA SER A 349 4.47 -14.00 -1.77
C SER A 349 5.48 -13.99 -2.92
N ASN A 350 5.54 -12.91 -3.71
CA ASN A 350 6.32 -12.88 -4.94
C ASN A 350 7.81 -12.59 -4.73
N ASN A 351 8.15 -11.73 -3.77
CA ASN A 351 9.52 -11.26 -3.60
C ASN A 351 10.28 -12.01 -2.51
N VAL A 352 9.57 -12.72 -1.62
CA VAL A 352 10.20 -13.43 -0.49
C VAL A 352 9.87 -14.93 -0.54
N VAL A 353 8.59 -15.29 -0.37
CA VAL A 353 8.21 -16.70 -0.14
C VAL A 353 8.40 -17.56 -1.39
N THR A 354 7.85 -17.14 -2.52
CA THR A 354 7.93 -17.94 -3.76
C THR A 354 9.36 -18.13 -4.27
N PRO A 355 10.25 -17.09 -4.30
CA PRO A 355 11.63 -17.28 -4.67
C PRO A 355 12.40 -18.23 -3.73
N LEU A 356 12.20 -18.12 -2.42
CA LEU A 356 12.83 -19.00 -1.44
C LEU A 356 12.35 -20.45 -1.59
N TRP A 357 11.02 -20.64 -1.69
CA TRP A 357 10.43 -21.95 -1.89
C TRP A 357 10.89 -22.59 -3.20
N LEU A 358 10.98 -21.80 -4.29
CA LEU A 358 11.43 -22.26 -5.59
C LEU A 358 12.91 -22.71 -5.55
N LYS A 359 13.80 -21.89 -4.95
CA LYS A 359 15.21 -22.24 -4.77
C LYS A 359 15.40 -23.53 -3.97
N ALA A 360 14.68 -23.70 -2.86
CA ALA A 360 14.71 -24.91 -2.05
C ALA A 360 14.27 -26.15 -2.86
N ARG A 361 13.22 -26.00 -3.68
CA ARG A 361 12.66 -27.09 -4.45
C ARG A 361 13.52 -27.50 -5.66
N LEU A 362 14.12 -26.56 -6.36
CA LEU A 362 15.05 -26.84 -7.46
C LEU A 362 16.28 -27.63 -7.00
N LYS A 363 16.72 -27.42 -5.75
CA LYS A 363 17.80 -28.22 -5.15
C LYS A 363 17.40 -29.68 -4.87
N THR A 364 16.13 -29.94 -4.52
CA THR A 364 15.67 -31.28 -4.08
C THR A 364 15.05 -32.12 -5.18
N SER A 365 14.43 -31.53 -6.19
CA SER A 365 13.73 -32.27 -7.25
C SER A 365 13.53 -31.42 -8.52
N PRO A 366 14.51 -31.38 -9.42
CA PRO A 366 14.47 -30.51 -10.62
C PRO A 366 13.29 -30.79 -11.57
N ASN A 367 12.77 -32.03 -11.58
CA ASN A 367 11.80 -32.52 -12.58
C ASN A 367 10.31 -32.48 -12.15
N ARG A 368 9.98 -31.98 -10.96
CA ARG A 368 8.60 -32.01 -10.49
C ARG A 368 7.85 -30.75 -10.94
N SER A 369 6.72 -30.91 -11.63
CA SER A 369 5.85 -29.83 -12.13
C SER A 369 5.46 -28.85 -11.01
N MET A 370 5.52 -27.57 -11.32
CA MET A 370 5.05 -26.50 -10.46
C MET A 370 3.52 -26.45 -10.58
N GLN A 371 2.81 -26.81 -9.53
CA GLN A 371 1.34 -26.77 -9.56
C GLN A 371 0.89 -25.31 -9.31
N PRO A 372 0.14 -24.68 -10.24
CA PRO A 372 -0.38 -23.32 -10.10
C PRO A 372 -1.13 -23.09 -8.79
N ASN A 373 -1.89 -24.09 -8.34
CA ASN A 373 -2.66 -24.04 -7.09
C ASN A 373 -1.80 -23.81 -5.83
N LYS A 374 -0.51 -24.17 -5.86
CA LYS A 374 0.39 -23.94 -4.70
C LYS A 374 0.78 -22.49 -4.55
N ILE A 375 0.96 -21.77 -5.66
CA ILE A 375 1.26 -20.33 -5.62
C ILE A 375 0.08 -19.57 -5.05
N LEU A 376 -1.12 -19.92 -5.49
CA LEU A 376 -2.35 -19.32 -4.97
C LEU A 376 -2.52 -19.61 -3.46
N SER A 377 -2.22 -20.85 -3.04
CA SER A 377 -2.24 -21.22 -1.62
C SER A 377 -1.20 -20.44 -0.81
N ILE A 378 0.03 -20.27 -1.30
CA ILE A 378 1.05 -19.44 -0.66
C ILE A 378 0.54 -18.02 -0.46
N ARG A 379 -0.08 -17.43 -1.49
CA ARG A 379 -0.64 -16.07 -1.43
C ARG A 379 -1.75 -15.95 -0.39
N ARG A 380 -2.69 -16.91 -0.35
CA ARG A 380 -3.77 -16.96 0.65
C ARG A 380 -3.24 -17.10 2.08
N ILE A 381 -2.29 -18.00 2.28
CA ILE A 381 -1.62 -18.18 3.58
C ILE A 381 -0.92 -16.88 4.01
N THR A 382 -0.22 -16.21 3.08
CA THR A 382 0.46 -14.95 3.38
C THR A 382 -0.53 -13.87 3.82
N VAL A 383 -1.70 -13.77 3.19
CA VAL A 383 -2.78 -12.84 3.61
C VAL A 383 -3.23 -13.13 5.05
N VAL A 384 -3.48 -14.40 5.37
CA VAL A 384 -3.87 -14.81 6.74
C VAL A 384 -2.77 -14.49 7.74
N VAL A 385 -1.51 -14.79 7.42
CA VAL A 385 -0.36 -14.52 8.30
C VAL A 385 -0.21 -13.03 8.57
N VAL A 386 -0.30 -12.18 7.54
CA VAL A 386 -0.22 -10.72 7.68
C VAL A 386 -1.32 -10.20 8.61
N LEU A 387 -2.57 -10.64 8.41
CA LEU A 387 -3.68 -10.24 9.27
C LEU A 387 -3.53 -10.77 10.70
N SER A 388 -3.04 -11.99 10.88
CA SER A 388 -2.79 -12.56 12.20
C SER A 388 -1.71 -11.78 12.97
N ILE A 389 -0.64 -11.38 12.29
CA ILE A 389 0.42 -10.56 12.89
C ILE A 389 -0.11 -9.15 13.21
N ALA A 390 -0.91 -8.55 12.34
CA ALA A 390 -1.55 -7.26 12.60
C ALA A 390 -2.52 -7.32 13.78
N LEU A 391 -3.31 -8.39 13.89
CA LEU A 391 -4.20 -8.65 15.03
C LEU A 391 -3.39 -8.83 16.32
N TRP A 392 -2.31 -9.62 16.28
CA TRP A 392 -1.42 -9.79 17.44
C TRP A 392 -0.82 -8.45 17.88
N TYR A 393 -0.37 -7.64 16.92
CA TYR A 393 0.16 -6.30 17.19
C TYR A 393 -0.92 -5.39 17.82
N HIS A 394 -2.16 -5.42 17.30
CA HIS A 394 -3.28 -4.68 17.85
C HIS A 394 -3.56 -5.08 19.30
N LEU A 395 -3.64 -6.37 19.60
CA LEU A 395 -3.99 -6.87 20.93
C LEU A 395 -2.91 -6.63 22.00
N ASN A 396 -1.63 -6.53 21.60
CA ASN A 396 -0.51 -6.47 22.54
C ASN A 396 0.22 -5.12 22.59
N ILE A 397 0.20 -4.33 21.51
CA ILE A 397 1.06 -3.14 21.37
C ILE A 397 0.26 -1.86 21.11
N SER A 398 -0.77 -1.91 20.27
CA SER A 398 -1.41 -0.72 19.69
C SER A 398 -2.33 0.06 20.65
N GLN A 399 -2.66 -0.46 21.84
CA GLN A 399 -3.76 0.07 22.65
C GLN A 399 -3.55 1.49 23.21
N ALA A 400 -2.32 2.01 23.24
CA ALA A 400 -1.98 3.27 23.89
C ALA A 400 -1.67 4.45 22.93
N ALA A 401 -1.53 4.21 21.63
CA ALA A 401 -1.05 5.25 20.71
C ALA A 401 -2.18 5.96 19.95
N PRO A 402 -2.16 7.31 19.81
CA PRO A 402 -3.09 8.04 18.96
C PRO A 402 -3.00 7.62 17.49
N LEU A 403 -4.16 7.53 16.79
CA LEU A 403 -4.27 7.08 15.41
C LEU A 403 -3.35 7.86 14.45
N VAL A 404 -3.26 9.18 14.64
CA VAL A 404 -2.47 10.06 13.77
C VAL A 404 -0.98 9.79 13.88
N LYS A 405 -0.45 9.73 15.09
CA LYS A 405 1.00 9.57 15.33
C LYS A 405 1.51 8.24 14.76
N SER A 406 0.80 7.17 15.01
CA SER A 406 1.13 5.84 14.48
C SER A 406 1.07 5.81 12.95
N GLY A 407 0.09 6.49 12.34
CA GLY A 407 -0.04 6.62 10.90
C GLY A 407 1.11 7.40 10.27
N VAL A 408 1.51 8.53 10.86
CA VAL A 408 2.66 9.35 10.38
C VAL A 408 3.94 8.53 10.42
N ILE A 409 4.22 7.81 11.51
CA ILE A 409 5.42 6.98 11.67
C ILE A 409 5.47 5.89 10.58
N ALA A 410 4.34 5.21 10.33
CA ALA A 410 4.24 4.18 9.31
C ALA A 410 4.46 4.73 7.89
N ILE A 411 3.84 5.86 7.54
CA ILE A 411 4.01 6.48 6.21
C ILE A 411 5.44 7.01 6.04
N ALA A 412 6.04 7.58 7.10
CA ALA A 412 7.42 8.06 7.08
C ALA A 412 8.45 6.95 6.81
N LEU A 413 8.18 5.71 7.30
CA LEU A 413 8.99 4.53 6.93
C LEU A 413 8.88 4.23 5.45
N LEU A 414 7.65 4.15 4.94
CA LEU A 414 7.42 3.83 3.54
C LEU A 414 7.97 4.91 2.60
N ALA A 415 7.96 6.17 3.03
CA ALA A 415 8.54 7.29 2.28
C ALA A 415 10.06 7.13 2.04
N GLN A 416 10.76 6.29 2.82
CA GLN A 416 12.18 5.97 2.56
C GLN A 416 12.39 5.24 1.23
N CYS A 417 11.33 4.66 0.63
CA CYS A 417 11.40 4.10 -0.71
C CYS A 417 11.39 5.15 -1.83
N MET A 418 10.93 6.39 -1.53
CA MET A 418 10.75 7.45 -2.53
C MET A 418 12.03 7.87 -3.24
N PRO A 419 13.17 8.12 -2.56
CA PRO A 419 14.42 8.47 -3.23
C PRO A 419 14.89 7.39 -4.19
N SER A 420 14.85 6.11 -3.78
CA SER A 420 15.22 4.99 -4.65
C SER A 420 14.30 4.88 -5.87
N LEU A 421 13.01 5.16 -5.73
CA LEU A 421 12.06 5.20 -6.84
C LEU A 421 12.39 6.35 -7.81
N MET A 422 12.46 7.59 -7.32
CA MET A 422 12.61 8.77 -8.17
C MET A 422 13.98 8.86 -8.83
N PHE A 423 15.06 8.63 -8.08
CA PHE A 423 16.40 8.59 -8.67
C PHE A 423 16.58 7.41 -9.62
N GLY A 424 15.98 6.25 -9.32
CA GLY A 424 15.97 5.13 -10.26
C GLY A 424 15.26 5.41 -11.57
N LEU A 425 14.19 6.23 -11.55
CA LEU A 425 13.43 6.59 -12.74
C LEU A 425 14.12 7.66 -13.59
N TYR A 426 14.71 8.68 -12.95
CA TYR A 426 15.11 9.90 -13.62
C TYR A 426 16.63 10.17 -13.62
N TRP A 427 17.41 9.43 -12.85
CA TRP A 427 18.86 9.62 -12.80
C TRP A 427 19.61 8.43 -13.41
N PRO A 428 20.17 8.55 -14.64
CA PRO A 428 20.80 7.44 -15.36
C PRO A 428 21.99 6.80 -14.63
N LYS A 429 22.67 7.55 -13.74
CA LYS A 429 23.82 7.07 -12.97
C LYS A 429 23.43 6.33 -11.70
N SER A 430 22.11 6.22 -11.41
CA SER A 430 21.64 5.48 -10.25
C SER A 430 22.08 4.01 -10.30
N ASN A 431 22.48 3.47 -9.17
CA ASN A 431 22.98 2.10 -9.11
C ASN A 431 22.46 1.36 -7.85
N LYS A 432 22.60 0.03 -7.87
CA LYS A 432 22.11 -0.87 -6.82
C LYS A 432 22.72 -0.53 -5.45
N ALA A 433 24.02 -0.25 -5.38
CA ALA A 433 24.69 0.05 -4.12
C ALA A 433 24.13 1.33 -3.47
N ALA A 434 23.91 2.37 -4.27
CA ALA A 434 23.31 3.62 -3.79
C ALA A 434 21.90 3.39 -3.22
N ALA A 435 21.07 2.61 -3.91
CA ALA A 435 19.72 2.29 -3.44
C ALA A 435 19.74 1.53 -2.12
N ILE A 436 20.58 0.49 -1.99
CA ILE A 436 20.67 -0.30 -0.75
C ILE A 436 21.20 0.56 0.41
N CYS A 437 22.30 1.29 0.23
CA CYS A 437 22.86 2.14 1.27
C CYS A 437 21.86 3.23 1.73
N ALA A 438 21.17 3.87 0.78
CA ALA A 438 20.20 4.90 1.06
C ALA A 438 19.00 4.36 1.85
N LEU A 439 18.45 3.20 1.45
CA LEU A 439 17.36 2.53 2.16
C LEU A 439 17.79 2.12 3.58
N LEU A 440 19.00 1.59 3.77
CA LEU A 440 19.52 1.22 5.09
C LEU A 440 19.68 2.44 6.00
N VAL A 441 20.31 3.51 5.51
CA VAL A 441 20.47 4.75 6.28
C VAL A 441 19.12 5.38 6.59
N GLY A 442 18.23 5.46 5.60
CA GLY A 442 16.87 5.98 5.80
C GLY A 442 16.09 5.19 6.84
N PHE A 443 16.14 3.85 6.80
CA PHE A 443 15.54 2.98 7.81
C PHE A 443 16.13 3.21 9.20
N THR A 444 17.45 3.28 9.32
CA THR A 444 18.13 3.49 10.61
C THR A 444 17.80 4.85 11.20
N CYS A 445 17.82 5.91 10.40
CA CYS A 445 17.43 7.25 10.83
C CYS A 445 15.94 7.32 11.21
N TRP A 446 15.05 6.69 10.43
CA TRP A 446 13.64 6.58 10.79
C TRP A 446 13.45 5.86 12.12
N ALA A 447 14.14 4.75 12.32
CA ALA A 447 14.05 3.99 13.57
C ALA A 447 14.55 4.83 14.78
N ALA A 448 15.64 5.56 14.60
CA ALA A 448 16.22 6.39 15.67
C ALA A 448 15.38 7.63 16.00
N PHE A 449 14.82 8.31 14.99
CA PHE A 449 14.15 9.59 15.19
C PHE A 449 12.63 9.50 15.37
N LEU A 450 11.98 8.42 14.86
CA LEU A 450 10.54 8.27 14.94
C LEU A 450 10.12 7.05 15.77
N LEU A 451 10.64 5.85 15.45
CA LEU A 451 10.21 4.62 16.13
C LEU A 451 10.67 4.59 17.58
N TYR A 452 11.95 4.79 17.84
CA TYR A 452 12.54 4.69 19.17
C TYR A 452 11.93 5.69 20.17
N PRO A 453 11.76 6.99 19.87
CA PRO A 453 11.08 7.93 20.76
C PRO A 453 9.63 7.54 21.06
N SER A 454 8.91 7.01 20.05
CA SER A 454 7.53 6.55 20.23
C SER A 454 7.42 5.32 21.12
N LEU A 455 8.35 4.38 21.03
CA LEU A 455 8.42 3.21 21.92
C LEU A 455 8.77 3.62 23.35
N LEU A 456 9.73 4.52 23.54
CA LEU A 456 10.09 5.03 24.86
C LEU A 456 8.93 5.73 25.55
N SER A 457 8.16 6.54 24.83
CA SER A 457 6.98 7.22 25.40
C SER A 457 5.92 6.22 25.89
N SER A 458 5.74 5.10 25.17
CA SER A 458 4.80 4.06 25.57
C SER A 458 5.26 3.27 26.80
N TYR A 459 6.58 3.00 26.91
CA TYR A 459 7.12 2.16 28.00
C TYR A 459 7.44 2.94 29.30
N TYR A 460 7.87 4.19 29.21
CA TYR A 460 8.39 4.96 30.35
C TYR A 460 7.51 6.12 30.77
N PHE A 461 6.24 6.16 30.33
CA PHE A 461 5.32 7.28 30.61
C PHE A 461 5.85 8.66 30.24
N ASN A 462 6.81 8.73 29.33
CA ASN A 462 7.28 9.98 28.77
C ASN A 462 6.22 10.60 27.84
N PRO A 463 6.14 11.93 27.74
CA PRO A 463 5.19 12.57 26.83
C PRO A 463 5.43 12.07 25.39
N ALA A 464 4.34 11.71 24.71
CA ALA A 464 4.41 11.27 23.31
C ALA A 464 5.07 12.36 22.44
N PRO A 465 5.87 11.98 21.42
CA PRO A 465 6.54 12.95 20.55
C PRO A 465 5.53 13.95 19.98
N THR A 466 5.91 15.21 19.93
CA THR A 466 5.11 16.28 19.32
C THR A 466 5.08 16.12 17.79
N ASP A 467 4.09 16.70 17.11
CA ASP A 467 4.05 16.71 15.64
C ASP A 467 5.28 17.39 15.04
N GLN A 468 5.81 18.39 15.73
CA GLN A 468 7.06 19.04 15.35
C GLN A 468 8.24 18.05 15.37
N ALA A 469 8.35 17.23 16.41
CA ALA A 469 9.39 16.21 16.52
C ALA A 469 9.22 15.11 15.45
N LEU A 470 7.99 14.68 15.19
CA LEU A 470 7.68 13.70 14.12
C LEU A 470 8.00 14.28 12.73
N GLY A 471 7.61 15.51 12.45
CA GLY A 471 7.90 16.20 11.20
C GLY A 471 9.40 16.38 10.96
N LEU A 472 10.16 16.77 11.99
CA LEU A 472 11.62 16.87 11.94
C LEU A 472 12.27 15.52 11.73
N GLY A 473 11.87 14.51 12.49
CA GLY A 473 12.41 13.17 12.37
C GLY A 473 12.19 12.59 10.97
N PHE A 474 11.01 12.84 10.37
CA PHE A 474 10.73 12.48 8.99
C PHE A 474 11.65 13.23 8.01
N ALA A 475 11.75 14.55 8.12
CA ALA A 475 12.57 15.38 7.24
C ALA A 475 14.05 14.97 7.29
N PHE A 476 14.60 14.77 8.50
CA PHE A 476 15.99 14.34 8.68
C PHE A 476 16.24 12.92 8.11
N SER A 477 15.34 11.97 8.36
CA SER A 477 15.50 10.60 7.85
C SER A 477 15.44 10.56 6.32
N LEU A 478 14.52 11.29 5.69
CA LEU A 478 14.39 11.37 4.25
C LEU A 478 15.58 12.10 3.61
N LEU A 479 16.04 13.21 4.22
CA LEU A 479 17.21 13.94 3.76
C LEU A 479 18.48 13.09 3.85
N ALA A 480 18.69 12.38 4.96
CA ALA A 480 19.82 11.46 5.13
C ALA A 480 19.82 10.36 4.06
N ASN A 481 18.64 9.81 3.75
CA ASN A 481 18.45 8.84 2.66
C ASN A 481 18.86 9.45 1.30
N CYS A 482 18.32 10.63 0.95
CA CYS A 482 18.65 11.32 -0.30
C CYS A 482 20.14 11.64 -0.41
N LEU A 483 20.75 12.19 0.64
CA LEU A 483 22.17 12.52 0.67
C LEU A 483 23.05 11.28 0.52
N THR A 484 22.70 10.20 1.19
CA THR A 484 23.41 8.93 1.06
C THR A 484 23.33 8.41 -0.37
N PHE A 485 22.13 8.44 -0.98
CA PHE A 485 21.96 8.01 -2.36
C PHE A 485 22.86 8.81 -3.31
N VAL A 486 22.80 10.15 -3.23
CA VAL A 486 23.60 11.05 -4.06
C VAL A 486 25.10 10.80 -3.85
N THR A 487 25.55 10.73 -2.60
CA THR A 487 26.97 10.53 -2.25
C THR A 487 27.49 9.21 -2.81
N VAL A 488 26.76 8.10 -2.61
CA VAL A 488 27.19 6.79 -3.12
C VAL A 488 27.21 6.76 -4.65
N VAL A 489 26.23 7.38 -5.33
CA VAL A 489 26.27 7.50 -6.80
C VAL A 489 27.49 8.28 -7.26
N LEU A 490 27.82 9.40 -6.63
CA LEU A 490 28.98 10.23 -7.02
C LEU A 490 30.31 9.50 -6.78
N LEU A 491 30.42 8.75 -5.68
CA LEU A 491 31.63 7.97 -5.37
C LEU A 491 31.81 6.77 -6.32
N THR A 492 30.72 6.09 -6.66
CA THR A 492 30.76 4.92 -7.54
C THR A 492 30.86 5.28 -9.01
N SER A 493 30.26 6.41 -9.46
CA SER A 493 30.36 6.88 -10.84
C SER A 493 31.80 7.21 -11.27
N ARG A 494 32.67 7.57 -10.34
CA ARG A 494 34.10 7.82 -10.64
C ARG A 494 34.87 6.54 -10.98
N ARG A 495 34.32 5.36 -10.66
CA ARG A 495 34.95 4.04 -10.87
C ARG A 495 34.42 3.31 -12.10
N SER A 496 33.35 3.76 -12.73
CA SER A 496 32.74 3.11 -13.92
C SER A 496 32.92 3.96 -15.16
N PRO A 497 33.63 3.47 -16.21
CA PRO A 497 33.92 4.26 -17.42
C PRO A 497 32.80 4.34 -18.47
N LYS A 498 31.60 3.80 -18.23
CA LYS A 498 30.52 3.85 -19.22
C LYS A 498 29.22 4.39 -18.63
N PRO A 499 28.66 5.49 -19.18
CA PRO A 499 27.27 5.82 -18.94
C PRO A 499 26.42 4.70 -19.55
N ASN A 500 25.62 4.02 -18.70
CA ASN A 500 24.57 3.16 -19.22
C ASN A 500 23.53 4.06 -19.93
N ASP A 501 23.63 4.16 -21.23
CA ASP A 501 22.60 4.74 -22.13
C ASP A 501 21.31 3.90 -22.16
N THR A 502 20.94 3.30 -21.04
CA THR A 502 19.88 2.29 -20.93
C THR A 502 18.56 2.82 -20.37
N LEU A 503 18.23 4.10 -20.61
CA LEU A 503 16.83 4.52 -20.41
C LEU A 503 15.90 4.07 -21.56
N LEU A 504 16.46 3.66 -22.71
CA LEU A 504 15.72 3.18 -23.88
C LEU A 504 16.42 2.04 -24.63
N ALA A 505 17.61 1.60 -24.22
CA ALA A 505 18.25 0.44 -24.82
C ALA A 505 17.47 -0.81 -24.39
N HIS A 506 17.07 -1.61 -25.35
CA HIS A 506 16.68 -2.99 -25.15
C HIS A 506 17.65 -3.61 -24.14
N HIS A 507 17.12 -4.07 -23.00
CA HIS A 507 17.92 -4.75 -21.98
C HIS A 507 18.82 -5.77 -22.68
N ASP A 508 20.13 -5.61 -22.50
CA ASP A 508 21.04 -6.75 -22.53
C ASP A 508 20.70 -7.64 -21.32
N THR A 509 19.53 -8.29 -21.39
CA THR A 509 19.36 -9.54 -20.68
C THR A 509 20.47 -10.43 -21.21
N PRO A 510 21.30 -11.03 -20.36
CA PRO A 510 22.29 -12.00 -20.81
C PRO A 510 21.58 -12.93 -21.79
N ARG A 511 22.12 -13.10 -22.99
CA ARG A 511 21.50 -13.89 -24.06
C ARG A 511 21.36 -15.31 -23.54
N LEU A 512 20.23 -15.59 -22.91
CA LEU A 512 19.89 -16.92 -22.44
C LEU A 512 19.69 -17.80 -23.68
N LEU A 513 20.54 -18.81 -23.83
CA LEU A 513 20.35 -19.84 -24.84
C LEU A 513 19.38 -20.87 -24.26
N VAL A 514 18.10 -20.72 -24.61
CA VAL A 514 17.03 -21.61 -24.19
C VAL A 514 16.46 -22.31 -25.40
N LYS A 515 16.35 -23.66 -25.32
CA LYS A 515 15.69 -24.43 -26.39
C LYS A 515 14.18 -24.16 -26.39
N VAL A 516 13.60 -24.00 -27.57
CA VAL A 516 12.15 -23.74 -27.72
C VAL A 516 11.32 -24.82 -27.00
N ARG A 517 11.74 -26.08 -27.10
CA ARG A 517 11.08 -27.22 -26.43
C ARG A 517 11.04 -27.05 -24.90
N ASP A 518 12.14 -26.63 -24.28
CA ASP A 518 12.24 -26.48 -22.83
C ASP A 518 11.45 -25.25 -22.35
N LEU A 519 11.40 -24.21 -23.19
CA LEU A 519 10.58 -23.03 -22.96
C LEU A 519 9.08 -23.34 -23.00
N ILE A 520 8.63 -24.14 -23.99
CA ILE A 520 7.24 -24.61 -24.08
C ILE A 520 6.88 -25.49 -22.88
N ALA A 521 7.75 -26.46 -22.52
CA ALA A 521 7.54 -27.34 -21.37
C ALA A 521 7.48 -26.56 -20.05
N LEU A 522 8.26 -25.47 -19.90
CA LEU A 522 8.19 -24.58 -18.74
C LEU A 522 6.83 -23.84 -18.71
N THR A 523 6.40 -23.28 -19.85
CA THR A 523 5.14 -22.55 -19.94
C THR A 523 3.93 -23.44 -19.67
N GLU A 524 3.92 -24.68 -20.15
CA GLU A 524 2.89 -25.67 -19.86
C GLU A 524 2.75 -25.97 -18.37
N ARG A 525 3.88 -25.94 -17.64
CA ARG A 525 3.92 -26.27 -16.20
C ARG A 525 3.53 -25.11 -15.30
N VAL A 526 3.67 -23.89 -15.76
CA VAL A 526 3.54 -22.67 -14.94
C VAL A 526 2.34 -21.82 -15.35
N LEU A 527 2.08 -21.70 -16.66
CA LEU A 527 0.99 -20.89 -17.17
C LEU A 527 -0.36 -21.62 -17.08
N GLU A 528 -1.41 -20.85 -16.99
CA GLU A 528 -2.78 -21.35 -17.11
C GLU A 528 -3.02 -21.92 -18.51
N SER A 529 -3.79 -23.00 -18.61
CA SER A 529 -3.98 -23.77 -19.87
C SER A 529 -4.45 -22.90 -21.05
N ALA A 530 -5.29 -21.89 -20.80
CA ALA A 530 -5.75 -20.95 -21.82
C ALA A 530 -4.61 -20.07 -22.36
N THR A 531 -3.79 -19.51 -21.46
CA THR A 531 -2.65 -18.65 -21.80
C THR A 531 -1.55 -19.45 -22.51
N HIS A 532 -1.27 -20.67 -22.04
CA HIS A 532 -0.34 -21.59 -22.69
C HIS A 532 -0.80 -21.94 -24.11
N SER A 533 -2.08 -22.29 -24.30
CA SER A 533 -2.63 -22.64 -25.61
C SER A 533 -2.59 -21.47 -26.61
N GLN A 534 -2.82 -20.24 -26.14
CA GLN A 534 -2.67 -19.04 -26.97
C GLN A 534 -1.21 -18.80 -27.36
N LEU A 535 -0.27 -18.99 -26.42
CA LEU A 535 1.16 -18.86 -26.69
C LEU A 535 1.60 -19.90 -27.74
N VAL A 536 1.23 -21.17 -27.58
CA VAL A 536 1.59 -22.26 -28.53
C VAL A 536 1.03 -22.00 -29.91
N LYS A 537 -0.24 -21.54 -30.04
CA LYS A 537 -0.82 -21.14 -31.32
C LYS A 537 -0.05 -20.02 -32.02
N GLN A 538 0.42 -19.04 -31.28
CA GLN A 538 1.25 -17.95 -31.81
C GLN A 538 2.66 -18.43 -32.18
N LEU A 539 3.23 -19.33 -31.38
CA LEU A 539 4.52 -19.95 -31.63
C LEU A 539 4.53 -20.85 -32.86
N SER A 540 3.45 -21.53 -33.18
CA SER A 540 3.37 -22.36 -34.40
C SER A 540 3.54 -21.52 -35.67
N VAL A 541 3.26 -20.23 -35.62
CA VAL A 541 3.52 -19.28 -36.72
C VAL A 541 5.00 -18.86 -36.72
N ASP A 542 5.61 -18.65 -35.55
CA ASP A 542 7.01 -18.21 -35.42
C ASP A 542 8.03 -19.36 -35.58
N VAL A 543 7.68 -20.58 -35.20
CA VAL A 543 8.53 -21.77 -35.35
C VAL A 543 8.76 -22.12 -36.82
N ASN A 544 7.83 -21.83 -37.72
CA ASN A 544 8.02 -21.96 -39.16
C ASN A 544 9.04 -20.98 -39.74
N HIS A 545 9.43 -19.93 -38.97
CA HIS A 545 10.44 -18.92 -39.31
C HIS A 545 11.74 -19.09 -38.53
N ALA A 546 11.77 -19.89 -37.45
CA ALA A 546 12.98 -20.15 -36.67
C ALA A 546 13.79 -21.26 -37.35
N GLY A 547 14.82 -20.84 -38.07
CA GLY A 547 15.76 -21.75 -38.73
C GLY A 547 16.32 -22.83 -37.78
N SER A 548 16.92 -23.85 -38.34
CA SER A 548 17.41 -25.14 -37.84
C SER A 548 18.17 -25.20 -36.50
N SER A 549 18.23 -24.15 -35.68
CA SER A 549 19.03 -24.13 -34.45
C SER A 549 18.32 -24.66 -33.19
N GLY A 550 17.00 -24.78 -33.19
CA GLY A 550 16.21 -25.27 -32.03
C GLY A 550 16.21 -24.32 -30.81
N TYR A 551 16.89 -23.19 -30.86
CA TYR A 551 16.95 -22.18 -29.78
C TYR A 551 15.89 -21.08 -29.97
N ALA A 552 15.35 -20.61 -28.85
CA ALA A 552 14.36 -19.54 -28.82
C ALA A 552 14.97 -18.17 -29.15
N SER A 553 14.24 -17.35 -29.90
CA SER A 553 14.63 -15.95 -30.13
C SER A 553 14.55 -15.15 -28.82
N GLN A 554 15.39 -14.12 -28.70
CA GLN A 554 15.37 -13.26 -27.51
C GLN A 554 14.00 -12.63 -27.29
N THR A 555 13.31 -12.22 -28.37
CA THR A 555 11.95 -11.68 -28.31
C THR A 555 10.95 -12.66 -27.72
N LEU A 556 11.10 -13.96 -28.01
CA LEU A 556 10.28 -15.02 -27.45
C LEU A 556 10.58 -15.23 -25.96
N ILE A 557 11.86 -15.27 -25.58
CA ILE A 557 12.28 -15.39 -24.19
C ILE A 557 11.74 -14.23 -23.36
N ASP A 558 11.83 -13.00 -23.87
CA ASP A 558 11.32 -11.80 -23.20
C ASP A 558 9.79 -11.83 -23.06
N ARG A 559 9.09 -12.33 -24.07
CA ARG A 559 7.63 -12.52 -24.02
C ARG A 559 7.22 -13.56 -22.97
N VAL A 560 7.89 -14.71 -22.97
CA VAL A 560 7.66 -15.75 -21.97
C VAL A 560 8.01 -15.26 -20.57
N ASN A 561 9.12 -14.53 -20.42
CA ASN A 561 9.49 -13.90 -19.15
C ASN A 561 8.38 -12.96 -18.63
N LYS A 562 7.78 -12.15 -19.51
CA LYS A 562 6.65 -11.26 -19.12
C LYS A 562 5.43 -12.06 -18.67
N LEU A 563 5.08 -13.15 -19.38
CA LEU A 563 3.95 -14.00 -19.01
C LEU A 563 4.19 -14.75 -17.69
N LEU A 564 5.39 -15.27 -17.49
CA LEU A 564 5.79 -15.90 -16.23
C LEU A 564 5.81 -14.89 -15.09
N ALA A 565 6.38 -13.68 -15.31
CA ALA A 565 6.42 -12.62 -14.31
C ALA A 565 5.02 -12.19 -13.86
N ALA A 566 4.04 -12.18 -14.76
CA ALA A 566 2.66 -11.87 -14.43
C ALA A 566 2.00 -12.92 -13.50
N GLN A 567 2.49 -14.17 -13.46
CA GLN A 567 1.92 -15.22 -12.60
C GLN A 567 2.70 -15.48 -11.32
N VAL A 568 4.04 -15.54 -11.42
CA VAL A 568 4.91 -15.95 -10.31
C VAL A 568 5.76 -14.83 -9.75
N GLY A 569 5.65 -13.64 -10.31
CA GLY A 569 6.51 -12.48 -10.01
C GLY A 569 7.80 -12.50 -10.82
N ALA A 570 8.35 -11.31 -11.10
CA ALA A 570 9.55 -11.16 -11.93
C ALA A 570 10.79 -11.91 -11.37
N PRO A 571 11.03 -11.94 -10.04
CA PRO A 571 12.11 -12.73 -9.46
C PRO A 571 12.02 -14.23 -9.75
N SER A 572 10.84 -14.81 -9.53
CA SER A 572 10.60 -16.25 -9.75
C SER A 572 10.66 -16.64 -11.22
N ALA A 573 10.14 -15.79 -12.12
CA ALA A 573 10.19 -16.01 -13.56
C ALA A 573 11.63 -16.16 -14.07
N ARG A 574 12.56 -15.35 -13.56
CA ARG A 574 13.98 -15.42 -13.91
C ARG A 574 14.68 -16.67 -13.38
N ILE A 575 14.38 -17.07 -12.15
CA ILE A 575 14.89 -18.32 -11.59
C ILE A 575 14.46 -19.49 -12.47
N LEU A 576 13.21 -19.50 -12.92
CA LEU A 576 12.68 -20.54 -13.80
C LEU A 576 13.35 -20.55 -15.18
N LEU A 577 13.52 -19.38 -15.80
CA LEU A 577 14.21 -19.26 -17.09
C LEU A 577 15.68 -19.63 -16.97
N GLY A 578 16.36 -19.20 -15.91
CA GLY A 578 17.75 -19.57 -15.63
C GLY A 578 17.94 -21.09 -15.41
N ALA A 579 16.95 -21.76 -14.83
CA ALA A 579 16.99 -23.21 -14.60
C ALA A 579 16.88 -24.07 -15.89
N ILE A 580 16.31 -23.51 -16.98
CA ILE A 580 16.18 -24.20 -18.28
C ILE A 580 17.17 -23.68 -19.32
N ALA A 581 17.95 -22.64 -18.99
CA ALA A 581 18.96 -22.12 -19.91
C ALA A 581 20.08 -23.14 -20.13
N ASP A 582 20.41 -23.39 -21.40
CA ASP A 582 21.51 -24.27 -21.76
C ASP A 582 22.81 -23.49 -21.50
N THR A 583 23.57 -23.92 -20.48
CA THR A 583 24.84 -23.29 -20.08
C THR A 583 25.97 -23.67 -21.04
N GLY A 584 25.91 -23.12 -22.25
CA GLY A 584 27.08 -23.13 -23.13
C GLY A 584 28.23 -22.35 -22.45
N ARG A 585 29.47 -22.84 -22.56
CA ARG A 585 30.68 -22.36 -21.88
C ARG A 585 30.96 -20.84 -21.92
N ALA A 586 30.23 -20.05 -22.71
CA ALA A 586 30.39 -18.60 -22.83
C ALA A 586 29.52 -17.79 -21.82
N ALA A 587 28.51 -18.38 -21.21
CA ALA A 587 27.63 -17.72 -20.25
C ALA A 587 27.92 -18.09 -18.78
N LEU A 588 28.91 -18.97 -18.55
CA LEU A 588 29.25 -19.47 -17.21
C LEU A 588 29.65 -18.37 -16.21
N PRO A 589 30.46 -17.33 -16.56
CA PRO A 589 30.82 -16.30 -15.60
C PRO A 589 29.63 -15.47 -15.12
N GLU A 590 28.74 -15.06 -16.02
CA GLU A 590 27.57 -14.27 -15.69
C GLU A 590 26.48 -15.06 -14.95
N LEU A 591 26.36 -16.37 -15.23
CA LEU A 591 25.47 -17.27 -14.49
C LEU A 591 26.02 -17.66 -13.12
N VAL A 592 27.33 -17.80 -12.99
CA VAL A 592 28.03 -17.99 -11.71
C VAL A 592 27.86 -16.74 -10.86
N ASP A 593 28.04 -15.53 -11.41
CA ASP A 593 27.77 -14.27 -10.71
C ASP A 593 26.30 -14.17 -10.24
N TRP A 594 25.36 -14.64 -11.03
CA TRP A 594 23.95 -14.70 -10.66
C TRP A 594 23.63 -15.72 -9.57
N VAL A 595 24.26 -16.89 -9.62
CA VAL A 595 24.12 -17.94 -8.60
C VAL A 595 24.96 -17.59 -7.37
N GLU A 596 26.10 -16.96 -7.57
CA GLU A 596 27.02 -16.54 -6.49
C GLU A 596 26.48 -15.30 -5.78
N GLU A 597 25.90 -14.32 -6.48
CA GLU A 597 25.17 -13.21 -5.87
C GLU A 597 23.94 -13.69 -5.08
N ALA A 598 23.25 -14.71 -5.58
CA ALA A 598 22.19 -15.38 -4.85
C ALA A 598 22.71 -16.20 -3.65
N THR A 599 23.94 -16.72 -3.70
CA THR A 599 24.54 -17.56 -2.66
C THR A 599 25.29 -16.73 -1.60
N GLN A 600 25.99 -15.66 -2.00
CA GLN A 600 26.66 -14.73 -1.08
C GLN A 600 25.67 -13.99 -0.18
N SER A 601 24.47 -13.70 -0.67
CA SER A 601 23.40 -13.13 0.18
C SER A 601 22.94 -14.10 1.28
N PHE A 602 23.22 -15.40 1.15
CA PHE A 602 22.90 -16.42 2.16
C PHE A 602 24.06 -16.72 3.11
N GLN A 603 25.31 -16.62 2.66
CA GLN A 603 26.47 -16.80 3.53
C GLN A 603 26.61 -15.66 4.53
N PHE A 604 26.27 -14.43 4.14
CA PHE A 604 26.25 -13.29 5.06
C PHE A 604 25.23 -13.44 6.21
N ASN A 605 24.16 -14.21 6.00
CA ASN A 605 23.17 -14.50 7.06
C ASN A 605 23.57 -15.68 7.96
N HIS A 606 24.59 -16.48 7.60
CA HIS A 606 25.06 -17.61 8.41
C HIS A 606 26.25 -17.26 9.29
N GLU A 607 26.95 -16.15 9.01
CA GLU A 607 28.07 -15.66 9.86
C GLU A 607 27.64 -14.60 10.88
N VAL A 608 26.39 -14.15 10.85
CA VAL A 608 25.82 -13.12 11.75
C VAL A 608 24.84 -13.74 12.77
N LEU A 609 24.57 -15.04 12.72
CA LEU A 609 23.88 -15.82 13.75
C LEU A 609 24.86 -16.69 14.50
#